data_3c2fc9852aec5d8c532bac3f25027284
#
_entry.id   3c2fc9852aec5d8c532bac3f25027284
#
_cell.length_a   1.000
_cell.length_b   1.000
_cell.length_c   1.000
_cell.angle_alpha   90.00
_cell.angle_beta   90.00
_cell.angle_gamma   90.00
#
_symmetry.space_group_name_H-M   'P 1'
#
loop_
_entity.id
_entity.type
_entity.pdbx_description
1 polymer ?
#
loop_
_entity_poly.entity_id
_entity_poly.type
_entity_poly.pdbx_seq_one_letter_code
_entity_poly.pdbx_strand_id
1 'polypeptide(L)'
;QEKEKGSSHMTKADTCARYCADMAWSLVTIPAGSKAPRAMGWQRPEQAISTADAAREYWTANPDHNVGLLHSASGTVALDIDNVEWTRIIFEGLGLDYDALMASAPRIVGRADRGKVLFRAPRNLDLSRRAISWPNPETGKSEVVLEFRAGAVQDVLPPSIHPDTGNPYTWAGRSVWDGLPDLPAPILTIWREWDRFRPQMMDLCPWKPAPEFKPARKPRPPSDRASAIEGFNAAHDIHATLERYGYNRCGRSDRYLSPN
;
A
#
# COMPACT_ATOMS: atom_id res chain seq x y z
N GLN A 1 -7.31 -7.86 -53.21
CA GLN A 1 -7.25 -8.59 -51.93
C GLN A 1 -6.42 -7.74 -50.96
N GLU A 2 -7.10 -6.86 -50.21
CA GLU A 2 -6.53 -6.15 -49.10
C GLU A 2 -6.31 -7.15 -47.96
N LYS A 3 -5.04 -7.34 -47.58
CA LYS A 3 -4.66 -8.06 -46.35
C LYS A 3 -5.15 -7.25 -45.16
N GLU A 4 -6.16 -7.76 -44.45
CA GLU A 4 -6.49 -7.30 -43.10
C GLU A 4 -5.21 -7.30 -42.24
N LYS A 5 -4.77 -6.10 -41.86
CA LYS A 5 -3.75 -5.92 -40.83
C LYS A 5 -4.38 -6.40 -39.53
N GLY A 6 -4.09 -7.64 -39.16
CA GLY A 6 -4.46 -8.21 -37.88
C GLY A 6 -3.98 -7.28 -36.76
N SER A 7 -4.90 -6.73 -36.00
CA SER A 7 -4.63 -6.04 -34.75
C SER A 7 -3.93 -7.05 -33.85
N SER A 8 -2.61 -6.94 -33.75
CA SER A 8 -1.80 -7.74 -32.82
C SER A 8 -2.25 -7.39 -31.40
N HIS A 9 -3.04 -8.26 -30.82
CA HIS A 9 -3.48 -8.10 -29.43
C HIS A 9 -2.23 -8.22 -28.53
N MET A 10 -1.86 -7.10 -27.88
CA MET A 10 -0.71 -7.04 -26.98
C MET A 10 -0.90 -8.04 -25.84
N THR A 11 0.03 -8.97 -25.66
CA THR A 11 -0.01 -9.97 -24.59
C THR A 11 0.28 -9.34 -23.23
N LYS A 12 -0.01 -10.06 -22.12
CA LYS A 12 0.42 -9.66 -20.77
C LYS A 12 1.93 -9.52 -20.69
N ALA A 13 2.66 -10.47 -21.27
CA ALA A 13 4.13 -10.44 -21.30
C ALA A 13 4.67 -9.20 -22.03
N ASP A 14 4.09 -8.83 -23.17
CA ASP A 14 4.47 -7.62 -23.90
C ASP A 14 4.13 -6.34 -23.11
N THR A 15 2.98 -6.32 -22.44
CA THR A 15 2.59 -5.19 -21.59
C THR A 15 3.57 -5.02 -20.43
N CYS A 16 3.94 -6.09 -19.74
CA CYS A 16 4.90 -6.07 -18.64
C CYS A 16 6.31 -5.64 -19.12
N ALA A 17 6.75 -6.17 -20.27
CA ALA A 17 8.00 -5.75 -20.89
C ALA A 17 8.00 -4.25 -21.20
N ARG A 18 6.89 -3.73 -21.68
CA ARG A 18 6.72 -2.31 -21.99
C ARG A 18 6.73 -1.43 -20.73
N TYR A 19 6.16 -1.88 -19.60
CA TYR A 19 6.27 -1.16 -18.33
C TYR A 19 7.74 -0.99 -17.91
N CYS A 20 8.55 -2.03 -18.06
CA CYS A 20 9.97 -1.94 -17.76
C CYS A 20 10.73 -1.03 -18.74
N ALA A 21 10.47 -1.15 -20.05
CA ALA A 21 11.20 -0.44 -21.10
C ALA A 21 10.83 1.06 -21.16
N ASP A 22 9.53 1.36 -21.24
CA ASP A 22 9.04 2.71 -21.54
C ASP A 22 8.91 3.56 -20.27
N MET A 23 8.56 2.90 -19.13
CA MET A 23 8.28 3.59 -17.87
C MET A 23 9.42 3.45 -16.85
N ALA A 24 10.43 2.62 -17.12
CA ALA A 24 11.48 2.25 -16.17
C ALA A 24 10.92 1.70 -14.84
N TRP A 25 9.81 0.97 -14.90
CA TRP A 25 9.18 0.41 -13.72
C TRP A 25 9.78 -0.93 -13.32
N SER A 26 9.79 -1.16 -12.03
CA SER A 26 10.19 -2.41 -11.39
C SER A 26 8.94 -3.18 -10.95
N LEU A 27 8.79 -4.38 -11.46
CA LEU A 27 7.59 -5.19 -11.32
C LEU A 27 7.80 -6.30 -10.30
N VAL A 28 6.76 -6.63 -9.56
CA VAL A 28 6.73 -7.79 -8.65
C VAL A 28 5.72 -8.81 -9.14
N THR A 29 6.07 -10.07 -8.93
CA THR A 29 5.25 -11.20 -9.34
C THR A 29 4.17 -11.48 -8.29
N ILE A 30 2.94 -11.62 -8.73
CA ILE A 30 1.80 -11.92 -7.87
C ILE A 30 1.16 -13.22 -8.37
N PRO A 31 1.01 -14.25 -7.53
CA PRO A 31 0.39 -15.51 -7.96
C PRO A 31 -1.03 -15.31 -8.50
N ALA A 32 -1.45 -16.20 -9.39
CA ALA A 32 -2.83 -16.23 -9.90
C ALA A 32 -3.85 -16.22 -8.75
N GLY A 33 -4.95 -15.48 -8.92
CA GLY A 33 -6.00 -15.37 -7.89
C GLY A 33 -5.58 -14.62 -6.62
N SER A 34 -4.48 -13.85 -6.64
CA SER A 34 -4.00 -13.03 -5.52
C SER A 34 -3.85 -11.57 -5.89
N LYS A 35 -3.91 -10.69 -4.88
CA LYS A 35 -3.55 -9.26 -4.96
C LYS A 35 -2.20 -8.96 -4.32
N ALA A 36 -1.58 -9.96 -3.69
CA ALA A 36 -0.35 -9.78 -2.93
C ALA A 36 0.75 -10.74 -3.40
N PRO A 37 2.00 -10.26 -3.50
CA PRO A 37 3.16 -11.11 -3.70
C PRO A 37 3.31 -12.10 -2.55
N ARG A 38 3.83 -13.30 -2.86
CA ARG A 38 4.14 -14.33 -1.84
C ARG A 38 5.64 -14.57 -1.69
N ALA A 39 6.45 -14.09 -2.63
CA ALA A 39 7.90 -14.24 -2.56
C ALA A 39 8.46 -13.48 -1.34
N MET A 40 9.33 -14.14 -0.57
CA MET A 40 10.02 -13.49 0.54
C MET A 40 10.92 -12.39 0.00
N GLY A 41 10.87 -11.21 0.63
CA GLY A 41 11.71 -10.08 0.23
C GLY A 41 11.25 -9.35 -1.03
N TRP A 42 10.05 -9.58 -1.51
CA TRP A 42 9.50 -8.95 -2.72
C TRP A 42 9.59 -7.40 -2.70
N GLN A 43 9.66 -6.80 -1.50
CA GLN A 43 9.78 -5.34 -1.33
C GLN A 43 11.17 -4.79 -1.69
N ARG A 44 12.15 -5.66 -1.87
CA ARG A 44 13.53 -5.28 -2.16
C ARG A 44 13.68 -5.00 -3.66
N PRO A 45 14.25 -3.84 -4.05
CA PRO A 45 14.42 -3.48 -5.46
C PRO A 45 15.15 -4.55 -6.28
N GLU A 46 16.12 -5.23 -5.71
CA GLU A 46 16.92 -6.28 -6.36
C GLU A 46 16.12 -7.57 -6.63
N GLN A 47 14.97 -7.74 -6.02
CA GLN A 47 14.05 -8.87 -6.25
C GLN A 47 12.99 -8.56 -7.33
N ALA A 48 12.88 -7.30 -7.71
CA ALA A 48 11.90 -6.86 -8.70
C ALA A 48 12.41 -7.09 -10.13
N ILE A 49 11.50 -7.37 -11.04
CA ILE A 49 11.79 -7.48 -12.47
C ILE A 49 11.80 -6.08 -13.07
N SER A 50 12.97 -5.61 -13.52
CA SER A 50 13.19 -4.24 -14.00
C SER A 50 13.62 -4.15 -15.46
N THR A 51 13.77 -5.28 -16.16
CA THR A 51 14.14 -5.30 -17.59
C THR A 51 13.02 -5.88 -18.44
N ALA A 52 12.92 -5.39 -19.67
CA ALA A 52 11.88 -5.84 -20.61
C ALA A 52 11.99 -7.33 -20.93
N ASP A 53 13.22 -7.83 -21.11
CA ASP A 53 13.46 -9.22 -21.45
C ASP A 53 13.07 -10.17 -20.31
N ALA A 54 13.49 -9.86 -19.07
CA ALA A 54 13.10 -10.65 -17.90
C ALA A 54 11.59 -10.60 -17.66
N ALA A 55 10.94 -9.45 -17.89
CA ALA A 55 9.50 -9.34 -17.79
C ALA A 55 8.77 -10.20 -18.83
N ARG A 56 9.22 -10.16 -20.08
CA ARG A 56 8.66 -10.98 -21.17
C ARG A 56 8.83 -12.46 -20.86
N GLU A 57 10.03 -12.87 -20.49
CA GLU A 57 10.34 -14.26 -20.12
C GLU A 57 9.42 -14.75 -19.00
N TYR A 58 9.36 -14.00 -17.91
CA TYR A 58 8.57 -14.41 -16.73
C TYR A 58 7.09 -14.56 -17.05
N TRP A 59 6.43 -13.55 -17.65
CA TRP A 59 4.98 -13.61 -17.90
C TRP A 59 4.61 -14.45 -19.13
N THR A 60 5.57 -14.83 -19.98
CA THR A 60 5.37 -15.87 -20.98
C THR A 60 5.32 -17.24 -20.33
N ALA A 61 6.22 -17.50 -19.36
CA ALA A 61 6.23 -18.76 -18.62
C ALA A 61 5.10 -18.86 -17.58
N ASN A 62 4.58 -17.73 -17.09
CA ASN A 62 3.55 -17.63 -16.04
C ASN A 62 2.38 -16.70 -16.46
N PRO A 63 1.61 -17.04 -17.50
CA PRO A 63 0.61 -16.14 -18.09
C PRO A 63 -0.54 -15.79 -17.13
N ASP A 64 -0.83 -16.65 -16.17
CA ASP A 64 -1.90 -16.46 -15.17
C ASP A 64 -1.48 -15.59 -13.98
N HIS A 65 -0.18 -15.40 -13.78
CA HIS A 65 0.30 -14.55 -12.69
C HIS A 65 -0.07 -13.09 -12.91
N ASN A 66 -0.47 -12.43 -11.84
CA ASN A 66 -0.70 -11.00 -11.81
C ASN A 66 0.63 -10.23 -11.71
N VAL A 67 0.58 -8.94 -11.99
CA VAL A 67 1.73 -8.05 -11.96
C VAL A 67 1.50 -6.92 -10.97
N GLY A 68 2.50 -6.61 -10.15
CA GLY A 68 2.49 -5.49 -9.23
C GLY A 68 3.57 -4.47 -9.58
N LEU A 69 3.30 -3.21 -9.33
CA LEU A 69 4.25 -2.10 -9.42
C LEU A 69 4.91 -1.87 -8.07
N LEU A 70 6.21 -2.02 -7.95
CA LEU A 70 6.93 -1.69 -6.72
C LEU A 70 7.26 -0.20 -6.68
N HIS A 71 6.59 0.57 -5.83
CA HIS A 71 6.71 2.03 -5.81
C HIS A 71 8.11 2.52 -5.51
N SER A 72 8.79 1.95 -4.50
CA SER A 72 10.15 2.36 -4.11
C SER A 72 11.18 2.23 -5.22
N ALA A 73 11.03 1.21 -6.09
CA ALA A 73 11.96 0.94 -7.18
C ALA A 73 11.53 1.59 -8.52
N SER A 74 10.32 2.12 -8.59
CA SER A 74 9.74 2.70 -9.82
C SER A 74 9.64 4.22 -9.80
N GLY A 75 10.01 4.86 -8.68
CA GLY A 75 9.88 6.31 -8.54
C GLY A 75 8.43 6.79 -8.63
N THR A 76 7.49 6.00 -8.11
CA THR A 76 6.06 6.26 -8.20
C THR A 76 5.40 6.36 -6.82
N VAL A 77 4.26 7.01 -6.77
CA VAL A 77 3.35 7.04 -5.62
C VAL A 77 1.91 6.91 -6.12
N ALA A 78 1.01 6.48 -5.25
CA ALA A 78 -0.40 6.39 -5.59
C ALA A 78 -1.31 6.90 -4.47
N LEU A 79 -2.52 7.33 -4.87
CA LEU A 79 -3.66 7.45 -3.98
C LEU A 79 -4.60 6.28 -4.26
N ASP A 80 -4.82 5.43 -3.28
CA ASP A 80 -5.74 4.31 -3.34
C ASP A 80 -7.09 4.73 -2.75
N ILE A 81 -8.09 4.82 -3.61
CA ILE A 81 -9.44 5.24 -3.26
C ILE A 81 -10.27 3.98 -2.98
N ASP A 82 -10.43 3.64 -1.72
CA ASP A 82 -11.19 2.47 -1.30
C ASP A 82 -12.70 2.74 -1.16
N ASN A 83 -13.06 4.02 -0.98
CA ASN A 83 -14.46 4.48 -0.97
C ASN A 83 -14.55 5.87 -1.61
N VAL A 84 -15.17 5.93 -2.78
CA VAL A 84 -15.27 7.17 -3.57
C VAL A 84 -16.07 8.25 -2.86
N GLU A 85 -17.24 7.91 -2.30
CA GLU A 85 -18.13 8.86 -1.64
C GLU A 85 -17.43 9.49 -0.43
N TRP A 86 -16.82 8.68 0.40
CA TRP A 86 -16.15 9.15 1.61
C TRP A 86 -14.86 9.92 1.30
N THR A 87 -14.15 9.53 0.25
CA THR A 87 -12.98 10.29 -0.22
C THR A 87 -13.39 11.66 -0.74
N ARG A 88 -14.55 11.79 -1.41
CA ARG A 88 -15.08 13.09 -1.81
C ARG A 88 -15.33 14.01 -0.62
N ILE A 89 -15.95 13.50 0.44
CA ILE A 89 -16.15 14.26 1.69
C ILE A 89 -14.80 14.79 2.24
N ILE A 90 -13.79 13.94 2.26
CA ILE A 90 -12.45 14.33 2.70
C ILE A 90 -11.89 15.45 1.80
N PHE A 91 -11.97 15.28 0.50
CA PHE A 91 -11.39 16.24 -0.46
C PHE A 91 -12.10 17.59 -0.41
N GLU A 92 -13.42 17.59 -0.40
CA GLU A 92 -14.23 18.82 -0.26
C GLU A 92 -13.91 19.54 1.05
N GLY A 93 -13.83 18.81 2.16
CA GLY A 93 -13.49 19.38 3.47
C GLY A 93 -12.06 19.94 3.54
N LEU A 94 -11.15 19.46 2.69
CA LEU A 94 -9.79 19.98 2.57
C LEU A 94 -9.64 21.02 1.43
N GLY A 95 -10.74 21.39 0.76
CA GLY A 95 -10.72 22.32 -0.37
C GLY A 95 -10.07 21.76 -1.63
N LEU A 96 -10.11 20.44 -1.83
CA LEU A 96 -9.57 19.75 -3.00
C LEU A 96 -10.67 19.35 -3.96
N ASP A 97 -10.40 19.48 -5.25
CA ASP A 97 -11.29 19.00 -6.31
C ASP A 97 -10.96 17.53 -6.61
N TYR A 98 -11.85 16.62 -6.18
CA TYR A 98 -11.73 15.18 -6.41
C TYR A 98 -11.71 14.84 -7.90
N ASP A 99 -12.63 15.38 -8.69
CA ASP A 99 -12.78 15.03 -10.10
C ASP A 99 -11.60 15.55 -10.93
N ALA A 100 -11.14 16.77 -10.65
CA ALA A 100 -9.94 17.31 -11.26
C ALA A 100 -8.71 16.45 -10.94
N LEU A 101 -8.57 15.97 -9.71
CA LEU A 101 -7.46 15.08 -9.33
C LEU A 101 -7.56 13.74 -10.07
N MET A 102 -8.75 13.13 -10.11
CA MET A 102 -8.98 11.86 -10.82
C MET A 102 -8.74 11.97 -12.33
N ALA A 103 -8.99 13.12 -12.92
CA ALA A 103 -8.73 13.39 -14.34
C ALA A 103 -7.27 13.72 -14.64
N SER A 104 -6.50 14.14 -13.66
CA SER A 104 -5.12 14.66 -13.85
C SER A 104 -4.09 13.58 -14.17
N ALA A 105 -4.34 12.31 -13.81
CA ALA A 105 -3.36 11.22 -13.89
C ALA A 105 -3.99 9.89 -14.33
N PRO A 106 -3.17 8.90 -14.76
CA PRO A 106 -3.63 7.55 -15.01
C PRO A 106 -4.20 6.89 -13.75
N ARG A 107 -5.28 6.14 -13.93
CA ARG A 107 -5.94 5.40 -12.85
C ARG A 107 -5.98 3.90 -13.14
N ILE A 108 -5.71 3.10 -12.13
CA ILE A 108 -5.93 1.66 -12.15
C ILE A 108 -7.33 1.40 -11.58
N VAL A 109 -8.15 0.68 -12.33
CA VAL A 109 -9.52 0.33 -11.94
C VAL A 109 -9.67 -1.19 -11.98
N GLY A 110 -9.97 -1.78 -10.83
CA GLY A 110 -10.33 -3.20 -10.70
C GLY A 110 -11.82 -3.40 -10.36
N ARG A 111 -12.44 -2.35 -9.81
CA ARG A 111 -13.87 -2.26 -9.48
C ARG A 111 -14.35 -0.84 -9.73
N ALA A 112 -15.62 -0.68 -10.11
CA ALA A 112 -16.17 0.62 -10.48
C ALA A 112 -16.22 1.64 -9.31
N ASP A 113 -16.35 1.14 -8.09
CA ASP A 113 -16.46 1.93 -6.85
C ASP A 113 -15.11 2.26 -6.20
N ARG A 114 -13.99 1.89 -6.84
CA ARG A 114 -12.63 2.04 -6.31
C ARG A 114 -11.64 2.36 -7.43
N GLY A 115 -10.50 2.88 -7.06
CA GLY A 115 -9.45 3.12 -8.05
C GLY A 115 -8.17 3.63 -7.40
N LYS A 116 -7.09 3.53 -8.15
CA LYS A 116 -5.79 4.07 -7.74
C LYS A 116 -5.31 5.07 -8.76
N VAL A 117 -4.92 6.24 -8.30
CA VAL A 117 -4.37 7.31 -9.14
C VAL A 117 -2.86 7.32 -8.97
N LEU A 118 -2.12 7.22 -10.09
CA LEU A 118 -0.67 7.15 -10.06
C LEU A 118 -0.02 8.48 -10.39
N PHE A 119 1.04 8.79 -9.65
CA PHE A 119 1.87 9.97 -9.83
C PHE A 119 3.35 9.62 -9.79
N ARG A 120 4.18 10.48 -10.34
CA ARG A 120 5.62 10.44 -10.14
C ARG A 120 5.93 10.85 -8.70
N ALA A 121 6.77 10.07 -8.05
CA ALA A 121 7.25 10.40 -6.71
C ALA A 121 8.10 11.68 -6.74
N PRO A 122 7.97 12.57 -5.75
CA PRO A 122 8.89 13.69 -5.61
C PRO A 122 10.32 13.21 -5.43
N ARG A 123 11.26 13.88 -6.12
CA ARG A 123 12.69 13.56 -5.96
C ARG A 123 13.18 13.93 -4.57
N ASN A 124 14.08 13.12 -4.03
CA ASN A 124 14.76 13.35 -2.74
C ASN A 124 13.79 13.48 -1.54
N LEU A 125 12.63 12.83 -1.62
CA LEU A 125 11.66 12.82 -0.55
C LEU A 125 11.26 11.38 -0.23
N ASP A 126 11.50 10.96 1.01
CA ASP A 126 11.05 9.65 1.51
C ASP A 126 9.62 9.78 2.03
N LEU A 127 8.67 9.31 1.21
CA LEU A 127 7.27 9.23 1.57
C LEU A 127 6.94 7.80 2.00
N SER A 128 6.28 7.68 3.13
CA SER A 128 5.80 6.39 3.64
C SER A 128 4.29 6.24 3.47
N ARG A 129 3.81 5.00 3.47
CA ARG A 129 2.38 4.69 3.42
C ARG A 129 1.63 5.38 4.55
N ARG A 130 0.50 6.00 4.22
CA ARG A 130 -0.47 6.59 5.16
C ARG A 130 -1.88 6.15 4.80
N ALA A 131 -2.78 6.04 5.76
CA ALA A 131 -4.16 5.66 5.51
C ALA A 131 -5.13 6.40 6.43
N ILE A 132 -6.30 6.70 5.89
CA ILE A 132 -7.47 7.15 6.64
C ILE A 132 -8.47 6.01 6.64
N SER A 133 -8.95 5.68 7.84
CA SER A 133 -10.02 4.71 8.03
C SER A 133 -11.12 5.35 8.88
N TRP A 134 -12.36 5.15 8.45
CA TRP A 134 -13.53 5.60 9.18
C TRP A 134 -14.35 4.41 9.68
N PRO A 135 -15.09 4.56 10.78
CA PRO A 135 -16.05 3.55 11.20
C PRO A 135 -17.17 3.45 10.15
N ASN A 136 -17.51 2.24 9.74
CA ASN A 136 -18.67 2.01 8.90
C ASN A 136 -19.89 1.78 9.82
N PRO A 137 -20.95 2.62 9.74
CA PRO A 137 -22.10 2.51 10.62
C PRO A 137 -22.92 1.23 10.40
N GLU A 138 -22.87 0.67 9.18
CA GLU A 138 -23.62 -0.54 8.84
C GLU A 138 -22.95 -1.81 9.38
N THR A 139 -21.63 -1.86 9.31
CA THR A 139 -20.86 -3.04 9.72
C THR A 139 -20.28 -2.93 11.12
N GLY A 140 -20.22 -1.73 11.69
CA GLY A 140 -19.55 -1.42 12.97
C GLY A 140 -18.02 -1.59 12.91
N LYS A 141 -17.44 -1.81 11.73
CA LYS A 141 -16.00 -2.01 11.53
C LYS A 141 -15.33 -0.74 11.01
N SER A 142 -14.05 -0.61 11.29
CA SER A 142 -13.22 0.42 10.66
C SER A 142 -12.87 -0.03 9.25
N GLU A 143 -13.15 0.81 8.27
CA GLU A 143 -12.86 0.57 6.85
C GLU A 143 -11.91 1.63 6.33
N VAL A 144 -10.97 1.22 5.48
CA VAL A 144 -10.07 2.15 4.81
C VAL A 144 -10.85 2.95 3.79
N VAL A 145 -10.67 4.25 3.80
CA VAL A 145 -11.31 5.20 2.87
C VAL A 145 -10.35 5.59 1.77
N LEU A 146 -9.14 5.95 2.16
CA LEU A 146 -8.11 6.50 1.30
C LEU A 146 -6.74 6.09 1.83
N GLU A 147 -5.88 5.60 0.93
CA GLU A 147 -4.47 5.36 1.23
C GLU A 147 -3.56 6.22 0.36
N PHE A 148 -2.54 6.77 0.98
CA PHE A 148 -1.38 7.37 0.34
C PHE A 148 -0.29 6.30 0.28
N ARG A 149 0.07 5.86 -0.90
CA ARG A 149 0.93 4.69 -1.13
C ARG A 149 2.28 5.09 -1.69
N ALA A 150 3.34 4.83 -0.94
CA ALA A 150 4.73 5.08 -1.31
C ALA A 150 5.67 4.11 -0.60
N GLY A 151 6.91 4.04 -1.04
CA GLY A 151 7.93 3.20 -0.44
C GLY A 151 7.79 1.72 -0.81
N ALA A 152 8.06 0.83 0.13
CA ALA A 152 8.09 -0.62 -0.07
C ALA A 152 6.69 -1.25 -0.14
N VAL A 153 5.80 -0.66 -0.92
CA VAL A 153 4.45 -1.17 -1.22
C VAL A 153 4.30 -1.40 -2.71
N GLN A 154 3.34 -2.23 -3.08
CA GLN A 154 3.03 -2.51 -4.49
C GLN A 154 1.57 -2.27 -4.81
N ASP A 155 1.27 -1.94 -6.06
CA ASP A 155 -0.07 -1.87 -6.60
C ASP A 155 -0.23 -2.81 -7.80
N VAL A 156 -1.36 -3.52 -7.84
CA VAL A 156 -1.66 -4.44 -8.95
C VAL A 156 -1.89 -3.64 -10.22
N LEU A 157 -1.15 -3.97 -11.28
CA LEU A 157 -1.24 -3.31 -12.60
C LEU A 157 -2.15 -4.06 -13.58
N PRO A 158 -2.80 -3.36 -14.52
CA PRO A 158 -3.34 -3.98 -15.72
C PRO A 158 -2.24 -4.70 -16.53
N PRO A 159 -2.54 -5.82 -17.18
CA PRO A 159 -3.83 -6.50 -17.32
C PRO A 159 -4.02 -7.66 -16.32
N SER A 160 -3.64 -7.48 -15.08
CA SER A 160 -3.89 -8.47 -14.01
C SER A 160 -5.37 -8.76 -13.85
N ILE A 161 -5.71 -9.94 -13.32
CA ILE A 161 -7.10 -10.33 -13.06
C ILE A 161 -7.42 -10.07 -11.58
N HIS A 162 -8.54 -9.39 -11.34
CA HIS A 162 -9.03 -9.12 -10.00
C HIS A 162 -9.61 -10.40 -9.37
N PRO A 163 -9.09 -10.91 -8.24
CA PRO A 163 -9.45 -12.24 -7.75
C PRO A 163 -10.93 -12.38 -7.36
N ASP A 164 -11.55 -11.31 -6.84
CA ASP A 164 -12.93 -11.39 -6.34
C ASP A 164 -13.96 -11.23 -7.47
N THR A 165 -13.62 -10.55 -8.57
CA THR A 165 -14.56 -10.27 -9.68
C THR A 165 -14.27 -11.09 -10.92
N GLY A 166 -13.07 -11.64 -11.07
CA GLY A 166 -12.61 -12.31 -12.28
C GLY A 166 -12.36 -11.36 -13.46
N ASN A 167 -12.59 -10.07 -13.31
CA ASN A 167 -12.39 -9.08 -14.35
C ASN A 167 -10.93 -8.58 -14.39
N PRO A 168 -10.43 -8.17 -15.57
CA PRO A 168 -9.12 -7.55 -15.64
C PRO A 168 -9.11 -6.16 -14.99
N TYR A 169 -8.00 -5.84 -14.34
CA TYR A 169 -7.68 -4.45 -14.05
C TYR A 169 -7.48 -3.69 -15.35
N THR A 170 -7.95 -2.46 -15.40
CA THR A 170 -7.87 -1.59 -16.58
C THR A 170 -7.29 -0.23 -16.22
N TRP A 171 -6.72 0.43 -17.24
CA TRP A 171 -6.37 1.84 -17.15
C TRP A 171 -7.59 2.71 -17.46
N ALA A 172 -7.75 3.80 -16.72
CA ALA A 172 -8.76 4.83 -16.96
C ALA A 172 -8.15 6.23 -16.84
N GLY A 173 -8.82 7.23 -17.37
CA GLY A 173 -8.32 8.62 -17.36
C GLY A 173 -7.21 8.82 -18.39
N ARG A 174 -6.14 9.53 -18.01
CA ARG A 174 -4.99 9.75 -18.89
C ARG A 174 -4.30 8.46 -19.25
N SER A 175 -3.71 8.45 -20.44
CA SER A 175 -2.86 7.32 -20.85
C SER A 175 -1.63 7.23 -19.95
N VAL A 176 -1.37 6.04 -19.44
CA VAL A 176 -0.14 5.77 -18.67
C VAL A 176 1.11 5.91 -19.53
N TRP A 177 0.96 5.67 -20.84
CA TRP A 177 2.06 5.72 -21.80
C TRP A 177 2.52 7.15 -22.14
N ASP A 178 1.75 8.17 -21.75
CA ASP A 178 2.15 9.58 -21.84
C ASP A 178 3.05 10.02 -20.65
N GLY A 179 3.39 9.08 -19.80
CA GLY A 179 4.14 9.30 -18.57
C GLY A 179 3.26 9.76 -17.40
N LEU A 180 3.81 9.61 -16.19
CA LEU A 180 3.12 10.03 -14.98
C LEU A 180 3.32 11.53 -14.73
N PRO A 181 2.26 12.28 -14.39
CA PRO A 181 2.40 13.63 -13.88
C PRO A 181 3.06 13.62 -12.49
N ASP A 182 3.60 14.76 -12.08
CA ASP A 182 4.09 14.95 -10.73
C ASP A 182 2.94 14.90 -9.72
N LEU A 183 3.24 14.45 -8.50
CA LEU A 183 2.29 14.48 -7.40
C LEU A 183 1.85 15.94 -7.14
N PRO A 184 0.54 16.25 -7.17
CA PRO A 184 0.05 17.61 -6.97
C PRO A 184 0.50 18.21 -5.63
N ALA A 185 0.93 19.47 -5.65
CA ALA A 185 1.47 20.14 -4.47
C ALA A 185 0.53 20.11 -3.23
N PRO A 186 -0.80 20.28 -3.35
CA PRO A 186 -1.70 20.15 -2.19
C PRO A 186 -1.68 18.76 -1.59
N ILE A 187 -1.64 17.71 -2.41
CA ILE A 187 -1.56 16.32 -1.96
C ILE A 187 -0.22 16.05 -1.27
N LEU A 188 0.88 16.54 -1.85
CA LEU A 188 2.20 16.46 -1.24
C LEU A 188 2.25 17.14 0.13
N THR A 189 1.63 18.31 0.26
CA THR A 189 1.55 19.05 1.53
C THR A 189 0.81 18.23 2.59
N ILE A 190 -0.35 17.65 2.26
CA ILE A 190 -1.12 16.78 3.16
C ILE A 190 -0.27 15.57 3.59
N TRP A 191 0.45 14.95 2.66
CA TRP A 191 1.28 13.79 2.95
C TRP A 191 2.43 14.11 3.90
N ARG A 192 3.13 15.23 3.66
CA ARG A 192 4.25 15.68 4.49
C ARG A 192 3.81 16.15 5.87
N GLU A 193 2.70 16.85 5.94
CA GLU A 193 2.12 17.39 7.18
C GLU A 193 1.02 16.46 7.73
N TRP A 194 1.20 15.15 7.58
CA TRP A 194 0.19 14.15 7.91
C TRP A 194 -0.43 14.32 9.29
N ASP A 195 0.40 14.57 10.31
CA ASP A 195 -0.05 14.70 11.70
C ASP A 195 -0.94 15.94 11.91
N ARG A 196 -0.81 16.94 11.07
CA ARG A 196 -1.68 18.12 11.04
C ARG A 196 -3.01 17.85 10.34
N PHE A 197 -2.97 17.16 9.19
CA PHE A 197 -4.17 16.95 8.37
C PHE A 197 -5.00 15.73 8.77
N ARG A 198 -4.35 14.70 9.34
CA ARG A 198 -5.05 13.49 9.76
C ARG A 198 -6.21 13.74 10.72
N PRO A 199 -6.09 14.54 11.80
CA PRO A 199 -7.23 14.88 12.67
C PRO A 199 -8.38 15.54 11.90
N GLN A 200 -8.08 16.48 10.99
CA GLN A 200 -9.09 17.14 10.16
C GLN A 200 -9.86 16.14 9.30
N MET A 201 -9.14 15.22 8.61
CA MET A 201 -9.78 14.16 7.83
C MET A 201 -10.62 13.20 8.69
N MET A 202 -10.19 12.94 9.93
CA MET A 202 -10.98 12.12 10.87
C MET A 202 -12.23 12.85 11.36
N ASP A 203 -12.17 14.16 11.54
CA ASP A 203 -13.31 14.98 11.98
C ASP A 203 -14.38 15.15 10.89
N LEU A 204 -14.02 14.96 9.62
CA LEU A 204 -14.96 14.98 8.48
C LEU A 204 -15.80 13.69 8.39
N CYS A 205 -15.49 12.65 9.17
CA CYS A 205 -16.29 11.45 9.21
C CYS A 205 -17.73 11.79 9.61
N PRO A 206 -18.73 11.47 8.78
CA PRO A 206 -20.13 11.78 9.07
C PRO A 206 -20.70 10.96 10.24
N TRP A 207 -20.06 9.84 10.57
CA TRP A 207 -20.45 8.99 11.69
C TRP A 207 -19.44 9.13 12.83
N LYS A 208 -19.73 10.01 13.76
CA LYS A 208 -18.98 10.04 15.01
C LYS A 208 -19.44 8.86 15.84
N PRO A 209 -18.56 7.91 16.18
CA PRO A 209 -18.95 6.85 17.10
C PRO A 209 -19.46 7.53 18.37
N ALA A 210 -20.62 7.07 18.87
CA ALA A 210 -21.07 7.48 20.20
C ALA A 210 -19.87 7.33 21.15
N PRO A 211 -19.60 8.30 22.04
CA PRO A 211 -18.47 8.19 22.93
C PRO A 211 -18.57 6.83 23.62
N GLU A 212 -17.61 5.95 23.33
CA GLU A 212 -17.54 4.65 23.99
C GLU A 212 -17.46 4.94 25.50
N PHE A 213 -18.56 4.75 26.17
CA PHE A 213 -18.56 4.67 27.62
C PHE A 213 -17.80 3.38 27.96
N LYS A 214 -16.48 3.47 28.03
CA LYS A 214 -15.67 2.39 28.61
C LYS A 214 -16.07 2.36 30.08
N PRO A 215 -16.89 1.39 30.53
CA PRO A 215 -17.16 1.28 31.94
C PRO A 215 -15.79 1.21 32.62
N ALA A 216 -15.59 2.04 33.62
CA ALA A 216 -14.35 2.04 34.40
C ALA A 216 -14.00 0.57 34.68
N ARG A 217 -12.84 0.12 34.17
CA ARG A 217 -12.42 -1.27 34.39
C ARG A 217 -12.55 -1.52 35.89
N LYS A 218 -13.52 -2.37 36.26
CA LYS A 218 -13.61 -2.79 37.67
C LYS A 218 -12.21 -3.22 38.07
N PRO A 219 -11.65 -2.71 39.18
CA PRO A 219 -10.36 -3.16 39.67
C PRO A 219 -10.40 -4.69 39.66
N ARG A 220 -9.51 -5.30 38.92
CA ARG A 220 -9.39 -6.76 38.91
C ARG A 220 -9.08 -7.15 40.35
N PRO A 221 -9.89 -8.02 40.99
CA PRO A 221 -9.54 -8.47 42.32
C PRO A 221 -8.11 -9.04 42.26
N PRO A 222 -7.24 -8.76 43.27
CA PRO A 222 -5.90 -9.33 43.27
C PRO A 222 -6.05 -10.83 43.06
N SER A 223 -5.47 -11.34 41.96
CA SER A 223 -5.43 -12.76 41.74
C SER A 223 -4.33 -13.32 42.60
N ASP A 224 -4.63 -14.23 43.50
CA ASP A 224 -3.64 -14.97 44.32
C ASP A 224 -2.73 -15.90 43.48
N ARG A 225 -2.91 -15.86 42.16
CA ARG A 225 -2.01 -16.51 41.19
C ARG A 225 -1.22 -15.45 40.47
N ALA A 226 0.10 -15.49 40.65
CA ALA A 226 1.02 -14.78 39.75
C ALA A 226 0.62 -15.08 38.33
N SER A 227 0.54 -14.04 37.46
CA SER A 227 0.19 -14.28 36.07
C SER A 227 1.21 -15.22 35.45
N ALA A 228 0.84 -15.96 34.40
CA ALA A 228 1.77 -16.83 33.69
C ALA A 228 3.03 -16.05 33.23
N ILE A 229 2.88 -14.75 32.95
CA ILE A 229 3.99 -13.84 32.61
C ILE A 229 4.89 -13.57 33.83
N GLU A 230 4.30 -13.32 34.99
CA GLU A 230 5.07 -13.11 36.25
C GLU A 230 5.77 -14.38 36.67
N GLY A 231 5.09 -15.54 36.52
CA GLY A 231 5.70 -16.84 36.78
C GLY A 231 6.85 -17.15 35.81
N PHE A 232 6.68 -16.83 34.53
CA PHE A 232 7.73 -16.98 33.54
C PHE A 232 8.91 -16.05 33.83
N ASN A 233 8.65 -14.76 34.09
CA ASN A 233 9.68 -13.77 34.39
C ASN A 233 10.45 -14.10 35.68
N ALA A 234 9.77 -14.67 36.72
CA ALA A 234 10.42 -15.11 37.93
C ALA A 234 11.31 -16.35 37.74
N ALA A 235 10.96 -17.21 36.80
CA ALA A 235 11.71 -18.43 36.49
C ALA A 235 12.84 -18.21 35.43
N HIS A 236 12.75 -17.10 34.66
CA HIS A 236 13.68 -16.80 33.57
C HIS A 236 14.21 -15.37 33.71
N ASP A 237 15.39 -15.23 34.22
CA ASP A 237 16.08 -13.96 34.22
C ASP A 237 16.50 -13.60 32.81
N ILE A 238 15.75 -12.66 32.21
CA ILE A 238 16.00 -12.20 30.83
C ILE A 238 17.38 -11.55 30.70
N HIS A 239 17.86 -10.91 31.75
CA HIS A 239 19.18 -10.28 31.75
C HIS A 239 20.28 -11.33 31.69
N ALA A 240 20.22 -12.33 32.57
CA ALA A 240 21.14 -13.47 32.53
C ALA A 240 21.07 -14.24 31.20
N THR A 241 19.88 -14.35 30.61
CA THR A 241 19.70 -14.97 29.29
C THR A 241 20.41 -14.17 28.21
N LEU A 242 20.20 -12.86 28.14
CA LEU A 242 20.84 -12.01 27.14
C LEU A 242 22.36 -12.02 27.28
N GLU A 243 22.90 -11.91 28.50
CA GLU A 243 24.33 -11.98 28.77
C GLU A 243 24.93 -13.33 28.33
N ARG A 244 24.22 -14.43 28.59
CA ARG A 244 24.64 -15.77 28.15
C ARG A 244 24.75 -15.88 26.61
N TYR A 245 23.95 -15.14 25.85
CA TYR A 245 24.03 -15.06 24.41
C TYR A 245 24.93 -13.93 23.88
N GLY A 246 25.76 -13.36 24.76
CA GLY A 246 26.80 -12.40 24.37
C GLY A 246 26.33 -10.95 24.22
N TYR A 247 25.12 -10.63 24.68
CA TYR A 247 24.66 -9.25 24.70
C TYR A 247 25.25 -8.51 25.90
N ASN A 248 25.81 -7.31 25.64
CA ASN A 248 26.41 -6.49 26.67
C ASN A 248 25.44 -5.43 27.22
N ARG A 249 25.23 -5.38 28.51
CA ARG A 249 24.33 -4.42 29.13
C ARG A 249 24.91 -3.00 29.09
N CYS A 250 24.12 -2.01 28.74
CA CYS A 250 24.50 -0.60 28.66
C CYS A 250 24.35 0.08 30.05
N GLY A 251 25.37 0.01 30.88
CA GLY A 251 25.36 0.62 32.19
C GLY A 251 24.26 0.08 33.11
N ARG A 252 23.49 0.97 33.77
CA ARG A 252 22.35 0.60 34.64
C ARG A 252 21.00 0.57 33.91
N SER A 253 20.99 0.69 32.59
CA SER A 253 19.75 0.67 31.78
C SER A 253 19.35 -0.76 31.39
N ASP A 254 18.09 -0.96 31.01
CA ASP A 254 17.59 -2.22 30.45
C ASP A 254 17.85 -2.35 28.91
N ARG A 255 18.89 -1.67 28.44
CA ARG A 255 19.34 -1.74 27.05
C ARG A 255 20.54 -2.67 26.94
N TYR A 256 20.57 -3.43 25.85
CA TYR A 256 21.63 -4.37 25.53
C TYR A 256 22.17 -4.08 24.13
N LEU A 257 23.48 -4.23 23.96
CA LEU A 257 24.14 -4.20 22.66
C LEU A 257 24.24 -5.63 22.13
N SER A 258 23.91 -5.80 20.85
CA SER A 258 24.04 -7.09 20.17
C SER A 258 25.50 -7.54 20.17
N PRO A 259 25.79 -8.83 20.36
CA PRO A 259 27.11 -9.35 20.04
C PRO A 259 27.40 -9.13 18.57
N ASN A 260 28.60 -8.66 18.22
CA ASN A 260 29.07 -8.49 16.84
C ASN A 260 29.24 -9.83 16.14
#